data_e4bce54b9df951e209ba549e402ca928
#
_entry.id   e4bce54b9df951e209ba549e402ca928
#
_cell.length_a   1.000
_cell.length_b   1.000
_cell.length_c   1.000
_cell.angle_alpha   90.00
_cell.angle_beta   90.00
_cell.angle_gamma   90.00
#
_symmetry.space_group_name_H-M   'P 1'
#
loop_
_entity.id
_entity.type
_entity.pdbx_description
1 polymer ?
#
loop_
_entity_poly.entity_id
_entity_poly.type
_entity_poly.pdbx_seq_one_letter_code
_entity_poly.pdbx_strand_id
1 'polypeptide(L)'
;MDVEPGRITWPDLLTVLVGGSDLTLEQAQWAMNEVMRGEATPIQLAGFLMALRVKGESVAEIRGLADVMLAHAHRIEVPGPTIDIVGTGGDRQNTVNISTMSAIVMAASGVRLVKHGNRAASSSSGSADVLEALGVDLTLPPEQVRQVALEAGITFCFANAFHPAMRHAAPARSGLGVATAFNLLGPLTNPAQPTWTAVGVADKRYAPIIAGVFASRGTDAAVFRGRDGLDELTVSDVSDLWWVRNGEVSELQITPEAVGVRRHPLDDLRGGDAVQNAAVVRAVLSGEEGAARQAVLLNAGAAVAGADVAVDVVGDAVACFEGLVDAGGGVHGALRVDRCDTRMNALFD
;
A
#
# COMPACT_ATOMS: atom_id res chain seq x y z
N MET A 1 22.77 3.92 -40.19
CA MET A 1 22.65 4.50 -38.83
C MET A 1 23.44 3.60 -37.93
N ASP A 2 24.62 4.03 -37.58
CA ASP A 2 25.49 3.28 -36.69
C ASP A 2 24.89 3.30 -35.30
N VAL A 3 24.35 2.17 -34.85
CA VAL A 3 23.88 1.98 -33.47
C VAL A 3 25.13 1.80 -32.62
N GLU A 4 25.43 2.77 -31.76
CA GLU A 4 26.50 2.60 -30.76
C GLU A 4 26.19 1.32 -29.91
N PRO A 5 27.14 0.38 -29.81
CA PRO A 5 26.94 -0.84 -29.04
C PRO A 5 26.73 -0.47 -27.58
N GLY A 6 25.52 -0.75 -27.04
CA GLY A 6 25.17 -0.55 -25.63
C GLY A 6 24.10 0.49 -25.35
N ARG A 7 23.55 1.19 -26.35
CA ARG A 7 22.47 2.14 -26.12
C ARG A 7 21.12 1.43 -26.09
N ILE A 8 20.42 1.48 -24.93
CA ILE A 8 19.06 0.95 -24.76
C ILE A 8 18.10 1.80 -25.61
N THR A 9 17.19 1.15 -26.35
CA THR A 9 16.15 1.81 -27.15
C THR A 9 14.79 1.18 -26.94
N TRP A 10 13.69 1.90 -27.23
CA TRP A 10 12.33 1.37 -27.15
C TRP A 10 12.10 0.11 -28.01
N PRO A 11 12.57 0.04 -29.28
CA PRO A 11 12.45 -1.18 -30.08
C PRO A 11 13.13 -2.39 -29.44
N ASP A 12 14.31 -2.21 -28.82
CA ASP A 12 15.01 -3.31 -28.16
C ASP A 12 14.20 -3.85 -26.97
N LEU A 13 13.71 -2.95 -26.09
CA LEU A 13 12.90 -3.34 -24.94
C LEU A 13 11.61 -4.05 -25.36
N LEU A 14 10.92 -3.50 -26.35
CA LEU A 14 9.68 -4.10 -26.86
C LEU A 14 9.94 -5.47 -27.48
N THR A 15 11.05 -5.65 -28.20
CA THR A 15 11.43 -6.96 -28.77
C THR A 15 11.70 -7.99 -27.70
N VAL A 16 12.39 -7.63 -26.62
CA VAL A 16 12.64 -8.52 -25.47
C VAL A 16 11.33 -8.94 -24.82
N LEU A 17 10.43 -7.98 -24.53
CA LEU A 17 9.16 -8.24 -23.86
C LEU A 17 8.21 -9.08 -24.72
N VAL A 18 8.09 -8.78 -26.02
CA VAL A 18 7.26 -9.53 -26.97
C VAL A 18 7.81 -10.96 -27.17
N GLY A 19 9.12 -11.14 -27.03
CA GLY A 19 9.76 -12.44 -26.98
C GLY A 19 9.53 -13.23 -25.69
N GLY A 20 8.79 -12.66 -24.72
CA GLY A 20 8.48 -13.31 -23.45
C GLY A 20 9.62 -13.31 -22.42
N SER A 21 10.67 -12.50 -22.65
CA SER A 21 11.81 -12.39 -21.74
C SER A 21 11.68 -11.19 -20.82
N ASP A 22 12.25 -11.32 -19.60
CA ASP A 22 12.27 -10.23 -18.63
C ASP A 22 13.30 -9.17 -19.01
N LEU A 23 12.98 -7.93 -18.68
CA LEU A 23 13.95 -6.84 -18.72
C LEU A 23 14.87 -6.91 -17.50
N THR A 24 16.10 -6.45 -17.70
CA THR A 24 16.98 -6.18 -16.55
C THR A 24 16.47 -4.97 -15.75
N LEU A 25 16.94 -4.85 -14.50
CA LEU A 25 16.68 -3.67 -13.67
C LEU A 25 17.05 -2.37 -14.41
N GLU A 26 18.22 -2.33 -15.05
CA GLU A 26 18.72 -1.16 -15.79
C GLU A 26 17.81 -0.81 -16.97
N GLN A 27 17.35 -1.81 -17.73
CA GLN A 27 16.44 -1.60 -18.85
C GLN A 27 15.09 -1.02 -18.40
N ALA A 28 14.53 -1.54 -17.30
CA ALA A 28 13.29 -1.02 -16.72
C ALA A 28 13.48 0.41 -16.18
N GLN A 29 14.62 0.68 -15.54
CA GLN A 29 14.99 2.03 -15.08
C GLN A 29 15.12 3.02 -16.25
N TRP A 30 15.76 2.59 -17.33
CA TRP A 30 15.88 3.43 -18.54
C TRP A 30 14.49 3.80 -19.08
N ALA A 31 13.62 2.80 -19.27
CA ALA A 31 12.26 3.03 -19.78
C ALA A 31 11.49 4.03 -18.91
N MET A 32 11.55 3.86 -17.58
CA MET A 32 10.84 4.74 -16.66
C MET A 32 11.46 6.15 -16.63
N ASN A 33 12.78 6.31 -16.80
CA ASN A 33 13.40 7.62 -16.93
C ASN A 33 12.91 8.37 -18.17
N GLU A 34 12.80 7.69 -19.31
CA GLU A 34 12.22 8.27 -20.52
C GLU A 34 10.78 8.77 -20.29
N VAL A 35 9.98 7.98 -19.55
CA VAL A 35 8.62 8.38 -19.19
C VAL A 35 8.62 9.58 -18.25
N MET A 36 9.41 9.56 -17.18
CA MET A 36 9.42 10.63 -16.17
C MET A 36 9.95 11.97 -16.72
N ARG A 37 10.80 11.94 -17.74
CA ARG A 37 11.28 13.13 -18.47
C ARG A 37 10.29 13.61 -19.53
N GLY A 38 9.28 12.81 -19.88
CA GLY A 38 8.33 13.11 -20.95
C GLY A 38 8.91 12.87 -22.36
N GLU A 39 9.96 12.08 -22.47
CA GLU A 39 10.63 11.72 -23.74
C GLU A 39 9.98 10.51 -24.40
N ALA A 40 9.28 9.67 -23.62
CA ALA A 40 8.49 8.56 -24.14
C ALA A 40 7.20 9.06 -24.81
N THR A 41 6.94 8.62 -26.05
CA THR A 41 5.64 8.88 -26.67
C THR A 41 4.54 8.03 -26.01
N PRO A 42 3.27 8.49 -26.01
CA PRO A 42 2.16 7.68 -25.48
C PRO A 42 2.05 6.30 -26.15
N ILE A 43 2.41 6.18 -27.42
CA ILE A 43 2.39 4.90 -28.16
C ILE A 43 3.48 3.95 -27.63
N GLN A 44 4.69 4.44 -27.40
CA GLN A 44 5.80 3.64 -26.84
C GLN A 44 5.43 3.15 -25.43
N LEU A 45 4.94 4.06 -24.59
CA LEU A 45 4.53 3.71 -23.23
C LEU A 45 3.36 2.72 -23.23
N ALA A 46 2.34 2.92 -24.04
CA ALA A 46 1.22 1.98 -24.14
C ALA A 46 1.68 0.58 -24.59
N GLY A 47 2.51 0.51 -25.62
CA GLY A 47 3.10 -0.76 -26.09
C GLY A 47 3.92 -1.45 -25.01
N PHE A 48 4.76 -0.71 -24.29
CA PHE A 48 5.58 -1.19 -23.20
C PHE A 48 4.74 -1.75 -22.05
N LEU A 49 3.74 -1.01 -21.58
CA LEU A 49 2.87 -1.43 -20.48
C LEU A 49 2.06 -2.68 -20.83
N MET A 50 1.57 -2.77 -22.06
CA MET A 50 0.82 -3.95 -22.50
C MET A 50 1.72 -5.16 -22.71
N ALA A 51 2.94 -4.98 -23.21
CA ALA A 51 3.90 -6.07 -23.37
C ALA A 51 4.32 -6.63 -21.99
N LEU A 52 4.63 -5.77 -20.99
CA LEU A 52 4.88 -6.17 -19.61
C LEU A 52 3.72 -6.98 -19.04
N ARG A 53 2.47 -6.46 -19.19
CA ARG A 53 1.29 -7.10 -18.63
C ARG A 53 1.00 -8.47 -19.25
N VAL A 54 1.19 -8.62 -20.56
CA VAL A 54 0.96 -9.89 -21.26
C VAL A 54 2.01 -10.93 -20.92
N LYS A 55 3.26 -10.51 -20.82
CA LYS A 55 4.38 -11.36 -20.37
C LYS A 55 4.22 -11.75 -18.91
N GLY A 56 3.72 -10.87 -18.07
CA GLY A 56 3.78 -10.90 -16.61
C GLY A 56 5.02 -10.17 -16.11
N GLU A 57 4.81 -9.24 -15.20
CA GLU A 57 5.86 -8.40 -14.65
C GLU A 57 6.79 -9.22 -13.72
N SER A 58 8.09 -8.92 -13.75
CA SER A 58 9.09 -9.48 -12.82
C SER A 58 9.42 -8.52 -11.68
N VAL A 59 10.03 -9.04 -10.61
CA VAL A 59 10.51 -8.23 -9.47
C VAL A 59 11.51 -7.16 -9.93
N ALA A 60 12.44 -7.51 -10.83
CA ALA A 60 13.45 -6.57 -11.34
C ALA A 60 12.81 -5.43 -12.14
N GLU A 61 11.80 -5.74 -12.96
CA GLU A 61 11.08 -4.74 -13.74
C GLU A 61 10.29 -3.78 -12.85
N ILE A 62 9.47 -4.31 -11.93
CA ILE A 62 8.67 -3.45 -11.03
C ILE A 62 9.59 -2.64 -10.11
N ARG A 63 10.69 -3.20 -9.61
CA ARG A 63 11.69 -2.47 -8.84
C ARG A 63 12.28 -1.33 -9.67
N GLY A 64 12.71 -1.59 -10.91
CA GLY A 64 13.30 -0.58 -11.78
C GLY A 64 12.35 0.60 -12.02
N LEU A 65 11.08 0.30 -12.32
CA LEU A 65 10.06 1.33 -12.50
C LEU A 65 9.83 2.14 -11.20
N ALA A 66 9.71 1.48 -10.06
CA ALA A 66 9.45 2.12 -8.78
C ALA A 66 10.63 2.98 -8.30
N ASP A 67 11.88 2.51 -8.44
CA ASP A 67 13.08 3.22 -8.02
C ASP A 67 13.22 4.56 -8.78
N VAL A 68 12.96 4.55 -10.08
CA VAL A 68 13.00 5.78 -10.91
C VAL A 68 11.84 6.72 -10.58
N MET A 69 10.62 6.19 -10.40
CA MET A 69 9.48 7.01 -10.00
C MET A 69 9.76 7.74 -8.68
N LEU A 70 10.36 7.02 -7.71
CA LEU A 70 10.75 7.58 -6.42
C LEU A 70 11.90 8.60 -6.56
N ALA A 71 12.85 8.39 -7.47
CA ALA A 71 13.95 9.33 -7.74
C ALA A 71 13.45 10.68 -8.31
N HIS A 72 12.31 10.66 -9.02
CA HIS A 72 11.65 11.87 -9.57
C HIS A 72 10.58 12.46 -8.65
N ALA A 73 10.36 11.90 -7.45
CA ALA A 73 9.39 12.40 -6.48
C ALA A 73 9.92 13.60 -5.69
N HIS A 74 9.01 14.44 -5.21
CA HIS A 74 9.31 15.39 -4.14
C HIS A 74 9.44 14.62 -2.82
N ARG A 75 10.66 14.40 -2.37
CA ARG A 75 10.93 13.63 -1.15
C ARG A 75 10.74 14.48 0.10
N ILE A 76 10.34 13.83 1.19
CA ILE A 76 10.39 14.38 2.55
C ILE A 76 11.15 13.43 3.46
N GLU A 77 11.88 13.99 4.42
CA GLU A 77 12.60 13.22 5.43
C GLU A 77 11.90 13.38 6.78
N VAL A 78 11.38 12.28 7.30
CA VAL A 78 10.76 12.23 8.63
C VAL A 78 11.67 11.39 9.52
N PRO A 79 12.31 11.97 10.53
CA PRO A 79 13.29 11.29 11.35
C PRO A 79 12.66 10.21 12.24
N GLY A 80 13.39 9.12 12.45
CA GLY A 80 12.98 7.98 13.26
C GLY A 80 12.12 6.97 12.47
N PRO A 81 11.67 5.89 13.13
CA PRO A 81 10.83 4.89 12.50
C PRO A 81 9.50 5.47 12.03
N THR A 82 9.10 5.13 10.80
CA THR A 82 7.83 5.53 10.21
C THR A 82 7.16 4.34 9.54
N ILE A 83 5.84 4.33 9.52
CA ILE A 83 5.03 3.28 8.89
C ILE A 83 4.17 3.87 7.78
N ASP A 84 3.98 3.11 6.70
CA ASP A 84 2.88 3.30 5.75
C ASP A 84 1.95 2.07 5.76
N ILE A 85 0.66 2.30 5.59
CA ILE A 85 -0.33 1.27 5.31
C ILE A 85 -1.13 1.68 4.10
N VAL A 86 -1.09 0.87 3.03
CA VAL A 86 -1.59 1.26 1.72
C VAL A 86 -2.07 0.04 0.94
N GLY A 87 -3.12 0.19 0.12
CA GLY A 87 -3.54 -0.83 -0.84
C GLY A 87 -3.12 -0.47 -2.26
N THR A 88 -3.04 -1.48 -3.13
CA THR A 88 -2.90 -1.26 -4.58
C THR A 88 -4.14 -0.62 -5.18
N GLY A 89 -5.27 -0.76 -4.49
CA GLY A 89 -6.59 -0.48 -5.05
C GLY A 89 -6.99 -1.48 -6.13
N GLY A 90 -8.18 -1.31 -6.68
CA GLY A 90 -8.62 -2.12 -7.81
C GLY A 90 -9.31 -3.42 -7.45
N ASP A 91 -9.58 -3.70 -6.20
CA ASP A 91 -10.32 -4.86 -5.69
C ASP A 91 -11.82 -4.84 -6.09
N ARG A 92 -12.36 -3.65 -6.40
CA ARG A 92 -13.76 -3.41 -6.81
C ARG A 92 -14.80 -3.82 -5.75
N GLN A 93 -14.37 -3.98 -4.51
CA GLN A 93 -15.27 -4.34 -3.40
C GLN A 93 -16.05 -3.14 -2.87
N ASN A 94 -15.58 -1.91 -3.17
CA ASN A 94 -16.18 -0.67 -2.70
C ASN A 94 -16.37 -0.64 -1.18
N THR A 95 -15.37 -1.09 -0.46
CA THR A 95 -15.38 -1.11 1.00
C THR A 95 -15.09 0.28 1.59
N VAL A 96 -15.34 0.43 2.88
CA VAL A 96 -14.89 1.60 3.66
C VAL A 96 -13.37 1.70 3.64
N ASN A 97 -12.83 2.89 3.92
CA ASN A 97 -11.39 3.16 3.81
C ASN A 97 -10.61 2.57 5.01
N ILE A 98 -10.49 1.23 5.05
CA ILE A 98 -9.87 0.46 6.16
C ILE A 98 -8.46 0.95 6.43
N SER A 99 -7.58 1.01 5.43
CA SER A 99 -6.19 1.45 5.61
C SER A 99 -6.05 2.88 6.12
N THR A 100 -7.00 3.77 5.78
CA THR A 100 -7.03 5.15 6.29
C THR A 100 -7.39 5.18 7.77
N MET A 101 -8.42 4.46 8.17
CA MET A 101 -8.81 4.32 9.58
C MET A 101 -7.71 3.65 10.40
N SER A 102 -7.10 2.58 9.88
CA SER A 102 -5.97 1.90 10.53
C SER A 102 -4.79 2.84 10.76
N ALA A 103 -4.45 3.70 9.78
CA ALA A 103 -3.41 4.70 9.94
C ALA A 103 -3.72 5.69 11.09
N ILE A 104 -4.96 6.16 11.20
CA ILE A 104 -5.36 7.07 12.27
C ILE A 104 -5.26 6.38 13.64
N VAL A 105 -5.74 5.14 13.75
CA VAL A 105 -5.67 4.35 15.00
C VAL A 105 -4.22 4.10 15.42
N MET A 106 -3.35 3.72 14.49
CA MET A 106 -1.92 3.54 14.77
C MET A 106 -1.25 4.84 15.22
N ALA A 107 -1.57 5.97 14.58
CA ALA A 107 -1.04 7.27 14.99
C ALA A 107 -1.48 7.67 16.41
N ALA A 108 -2.76 7.44 16.73
CA ALA A 108 -3.31 7.66 18.06
C ALA A 108 -2.63 6.76 19.13
N SER A 109 -2.06 5.63 18.71
CA SER A 109 -1.28 4.74 19.57
C SER A 109 0.20 5.14 19.72
N GLY A 110 0.61 6.28 19.15
CA GLY A 110 1.97 6.80 19.24
C GLY A 110 2.92 6.38 18.11
N VAL A 111 2.43 5.64 17.11
CA VAL A 111 3.21 5.26 15.93
C VAL A 111 3.27 6.43 14.94
N ARG A 112 4.44 6.70 14.38
CA ARG A 112 4.55 7.75 13.36
C ARG A 112 4.19 7.22 11.99
N LEU A 113 3.14 7.81 11.39
CA LEU A 113 2.60 7.42 10.09
C LEU A 113 2.93 8.44 9.00
N VAL A 114 3.40 7.94 7.86
CA VAL A 114 3.52 8.73 6.63
C VAL A 114 2.76 7.98 5.54
N LYS A 115 1.45 8.21 5.51
CA LYS A 115 0.58 7.50 4.56
C LYS A 115 0.73 8.07 3.16
N HIS A 116 0.98 7.18 2.20
CA HIS A 116 0.92 7.51 0.77
C HIS A 116 -0.42 7.07 0.18
N GLY A 117 -1.00 7.90 -0.68
CA GLY A 117 -2.27 7.54 -1.30
C GLY A 117 -2.75 8.53 -2.35
N ASN A 118 -3.87 8.18 -2.97
CA ASN A 118 -4.46 8.97 -4.06
C ASN A 118 -5.99 9.01 -3.95
N ARG A 119 -6.61 9.73 -4.88
CA ARG A 119 -8.05 9.66 -5.13
C ARG A 119 -8.42 8.29 -5.72
N ALA A 120 -9.70 7.96 -5.60
CA ALA A 120 -10.24 6.74 -6.20
C ALA A 120 -9.95 6.68 -7.71
N ALA A 121 -9.49 5.51 -8.17
CA ALA A 121 -9.37 5.22 -9.60
C ALA A 121 -10.49 4.28 -10.08
N SER A 122 -10.96 3.37 -9.24
CA SER A 122 -11.95 2.34 -9.55
C SER A 122 -12.96 2.08 -8.43
N SER A 123 -12.72 2.60 -7.22
CA SER A 123 -13.65 2.55 -6.08
C SER A 123 -14.49 3.83 -5.97
N SER A 124 -15.48 3.82 -5.10
CA SER A 124 -16.37 4.97 -4.86
C SER A 124 -15.67 6.11 -4.11
N SER A 125 -14.64 5.82 -3.30
CA SER A 125 -13.89 6.79 -2.51
C SER A 125 -12.48 6.28 -2.21
N GLY A 126 -11.46 7.04 -2.61
CA GLY A 126 -10.07 6.79 -2.26
C GLY A 126 -9.67 7.40 -0.91
N SER A 127 -8.44 7.13 -0.47
CA SER A 127 -7.92 7.68 0.78
C SER A 127 -7.88 9.22 0.78
N ALA A 128 -7.51 9.84 -0.35
CA ALA A 128 -7.50 11.29 -0.48
C ALA A 128 -8.92 11.87 -0.41
N ASP A 129 -9.90 11.22 -1.03
CA ASP A 129 -11.28 11.71 -1.07
C ASP A 129 -11.91 11.73 0.33
N VAL A 130 -11.72 10.66 1.12
CA VAL A 130 -12.25 10.59 2.48
C VAL A 130 -11.52 11.54 3.43
N LEU A 131 -10.21 11.71 3.30
CA LEU A 131 -9.45 12.66 4.12
C LEU A 131 -9.88 14.10 3.86
N GLU A 132 -10.11 14.48 2.61
CA GLU A 132 -10.63 15.79 2.23
C GLU A 132 -12.05 16.02 2.82
N ALA A 133 -12.94 15.00 2.77
CA ALA A 133 -14.25 15.04 3.40
C ALA A 133 -14.18 15.12 4.95
N LEU A 134 -13.08 14.69 5.56
CA LEU A 134 -12.79 14.86 6.98
C LEU A 134 -12.17 16.22 7.32
N GLY A 135 -11.83 17.04 6.32
CA GLY A 135 -11.26 18.38 6.49
C GLY A 135 -9.74 18.47 6.39
N VAL A 136 -9.07 17.42 5.93
CA VAL A 136 -7.62 17.43 5.71
C VAL A 136 -7.28 18.22 4.45
N ASP A 137 -6.36 19.17 4.56
CA ASP A 137 -5.84 19.92 3.41
C ASP A 137 -4.79 19.10 2.64
N LEU A 138 -5.12 18.68 1.44
CA LEU A 138 -4.25 17.90 0.55
C LEU A 138 -3.33 18.78 -0.33
N THR A 139 -3.45 20.10 -0.23
CA THR A 139 -2.72 21.06 -1.07
C THR A 139 -1.44 21.57 -0.42
N LEU A 140 -1.14 21.12 0.80
CA LEU A 140 0.05 21.52 1.54
C LEU A 140 1.33 21.19 0.75
N PRO A 141 2.31 22.11 0.70
CA PRO A 141 3.60 21.84 0.10
C PRO A 141 4.38 20.77 0.90
N PRO A 142 5.33 20.04 0.27
CA PRO A 142 6.04 18.92 0.89
C PRO A 142 6.66 19.23 2.27
N GLU A 143 7.22 20.43 2.46
CA GLU A 143 7.81 20.80 3.76
C GLU A 143 6.75 20.95 4.86
N GLN A 144 5.55 21.46 4.55
CA GLN A 144 4.47 21.51 5.53
C GLN A 144 3.90 20.12 5.82
N VAL A 145 3.79 19.25 4.81
CA VAL A 145 3.43 17.83 5.00
C VAL A 145 4.41 17.14 5.95
N ARG A 146 5.72 17.42 5.79
CA ARG A 146 6.76 16.96 6.71
C ARG A 146 6.55 17.49 8.14
N GLN A 147 6.25 18.79 8.27
CA GLN A 147 6.03 19.40 9.58
C GLN A 147 4.82 18.77 10.30
N VAL A 148 3.73 18.52 9.57
CA VAL A 148 2.55 17.81 10.11
C VAL A 148 2.93 16.43 10.65
N ALA A 149 3.80 15.66 9.95
CA ALA A 149 4.27 14.37 10.45
C ALA A 149 5.00 14.50 11.80
N LEU A 150 5.75 15.58 12.00
CA LEU A 150 6.51 15.81 13.23
C LEU A 150 5.63 16.26 14.40
N GLU A 151 4.62 17.06 14.13
CA GLU A 151 3.74 17.66 15.15
C GLU A 151 2.57 16.74 15.53
N ALA A 152 1.90 16.15 14.51
CA ALA A 152 0.70 15.33 14.71
C ALA A 152 0.98 13.83 14.77
N GLY A 153 2.22 13.38 14.47
CA GLY A 153 2.56 11.94 14.39
C GLY A 153 1.99 11.23 13.15
N ILE A 154 1.16 11.88 12.36
CA ILE A 154 0.60 11.35 11.12
C ILE A 154 0.57 12.42 10.03
N THR A 155 0.88 12.00 8.79
CA THR A 155 0.72 12.86 7.61
C THR A 155 0.29 12.06 6.39
N PHE A 156 -0.14 12.79 5.35
CA PHE A 156 -0.59 12.20 4.09
C PHE A 156 0.17 12.77 2.91
N CYS A 157 0.93 11.91 2.23
CA CYS A 157 1.59 12.24 0.98
C CYS A 157 0.62 12.00 -0.19
N PHE A 158 -0.02 13.07 -0.67
CA PHE A 158 -0.93 12.99 -1.80
C PHE A 158 -0.15 12.72 -3.09
N ALA A 159 -0.38 11.58 -3.74
CA ALA A 159 0.43 11.10 -4.86
C ALA A 159 0.57 12.12 -6.01
N ASN A 160 -0.49 12.86 -6.33
CA ASN A 160 -0.43 13.86 -7.40
C ASN A 160 0.48 15.05 -7.08
N ALA A 161 0.60 15.43 -5.80
CA ALA A 161 1.48 16.51 -5.36
C ALA A 161 2.94 16.04 -5.30
N PHE A 162 3.17 14.80 -4.90
CA PHE A 162 4.51 14.27 -4.68
C PHE A 162 5.16 13.65 -5.93
N HIS A 163 4.37 13.23 -6.92
CA HIS A 163 4.85 12.60 -8.17
C HIS A 163 4.42 13.40 -9.41
N PRO A 164 4.83 14.67 -9.57
CA PRO A 164 4.37 15.52 -10.67
C PRO A 164 4.75 15.00 -12.06
N ALA A 165 5.84 14.24 -12.17
CA ALA A 165 6.29 13.63 -13.43
C ALA A 165 5.30 12.57 -13.97
N MET A 166 4.43 12.01 -13.12
CA MET A 166 3.39 11.05 -13.53
C MET A 166 2.40 11.63 -14.54
N ARG A 167 2.30 12.96 -14.68
CA ARG A 167 1.51 13.60 -15.74
C ARG A 167 1.88 13.13 -17.15
N HIS A 168 3.15 12.75 -17.37
CA HIS A 168 3.63 12.26 -18.65
C HIS A 168 3.11 10.85 -19.00
N ALA A 169 2.77 10.04 -17.97
CA ALA A 169 2.17 8.72 -18.14
C ALA A 169 0.64 8.76 -18.33
N ALA A 170 -0.02 9.87 -17.95
CA ALA A 170 -1.47 9.97 -17.92
C ALA A 170 -2.14 9.69 -19.28
N PRO A 171 -1.66 10.22 -20.44
CA PRO A 171 -2.32 9.95 -21.72
C PRO A 171 -2.34 8.47 -22.12
N ALA A 172 -1.22 7.75 -21.93
CA ALA A 172 -1.14 6.33 -22.26
C ALA A 172 -2.03 5.51 -21.31
N ARG A 173 -1.99 5.78 -19.99
CA ARG A 173 -2.80 5.09 -18.98
C ARG A 173 -4.31 5.28 -19.22
N SER A 174 -4.73 6.52 -19.47
CA SER A 174 -6.12 6.84 -19.75
C SER A 174 -6.58 6.22 -21.06
N GLY A 175 -5.75 6.25 -22.11
CA GLY A 175 -6.06 5.67 -23.41
C GLY A 175 -6.16 4.14 -23.37
N LEU A 176 -5.38 3.45 -22.54
CA LEU A 176 -5.47 2.00 -22.36
C LEU A 176 -6.72 1.57 -21.59
N GLY A 177 -7.15 2.33 -20.59
CA GLY A 177 -8.34 2.03 -19.80
C GLY A 177 -8.29 0.72 -19.00
N VAL A 178 -7.09 0.11 -18.85
CA VAL A 178 -6.87 -1.15 -18.12
C VAL A 178 -5.78 -0.97 -17.06
N ALA A 179 -5.78 -1.84 -16.05
CA ALA A 179 -4.71 -1.87 -15.05
C ALA A 179 -3.38 -2.27 -15.73
N THR A 180 -2.29 -1.64 -15.30
CA THR A 180 -0.94 -1.85 -15.81
C THR A 180 0.07 -1.89 -14.65
N ALA A 181 1.36 -2.08 -14.93
CA ALA A 181 2.43 -2.02 -13.94
C ALA A 181 2.36 -0.77 -13.04
N PHE A 182 1.85 0.36 -13.55
CA PHE A 182 1.67 1.59 -12.76
C PHE A 182 0.72 1.43 -11.57
N ASN A 183 -0.20 0.47 -11.60
CA ASN A 183 -1.10 0.21 -10.47
C ASN A 183 -0.37 -0.45 -9.28
N LEU A 184 0.83 -0.99 -9.51
CA LEU A 184 1.65 -1.63 -8.48
C LEU A 184 2.63 -0.66 -7.83
N LEU A 185 2.88 0.51 -8.46
CA LEU A 185 3.96 1.41 -8.05
C LEU A 185 3.61 2.23 -6.80
N GLY A 186 2.32 2.53 -6.58
CA GLY A 186 1.89 3.36 -5.45
C GLY A 186 2.47 2.92 -4.10
N PRO A 187 2.29 1.66 -3.68
CA PRO A 187 2.84 1.15 -2.42
C PRO A 187 4.37 1.13 -2.35
N LEU A 188 5.04 1.13 -3.51
CA LEU A 188 6.50 1.04 -3.63
C LEU A 188 7.20 2.40 -3.74
N THR A 189 6.43 3.50 -3.75
CA THR A 189 6.94 4.85 -4.07
C THR A 189 6.52 5.92 -3.08
N ASN A 190 6.31 5.55 -1.81
CA ASN A 190 6.09 6.54 -0.76
C ASN A 190 7.28 7.51 -0.67
N PRO A 191 7.06 8.82 -0.84
CA PRO A 191 8.15 9.82 -0.90
C PRO A 191 8.92 9.99 0.40
N ALA A 192 8.34 9.56 1.54
CA ALA A 192 9.01 9.56 2.84
C ALA A 192 9.87 8.30 3.09
N GLN A 193 9.75 7.28 2.24
CA GLN A 193 10.47 6.01 2.39
C GLN A 193 10.37 5.43 3.80
N PRO A 194 9.16 5.05 4.25
CA PRO A 194 8.93 4.53 5.60
C PRO A 194 9.81 3.31 5.88
N THR A 195 10.17 3.12 7.14
CA THR A 195 10.99 1.99 7.58
C THR A 195 10.25 0.67 7.54
N TRP A 196 8.92 0.72 7.58
CA TRP A 196 8.02 -0.42 7.44
C TRP A 196 6.81 -0.06 6.58
N THR A 197 6.35 -1.02 5.77
CA THR A 197 5.16 -0.81 4.94
C THR A 197 4.23 -2.03 4.99
N ALA A 198 2.95 -1.80 5.28
CA ALA A 198 1.88 -2.79 5.16
C ALA A 198 1.13 -2.56 3.84
N VAL A 199 1.10 -3.56 2.97
CA VAL A 199 0.58 -3.41 1.60
C VAL A 199 -0.51 -4.42 1.30
N GLY A 200 -1.72 -3.93 1.09
CA GLY A 200 -2.81 -4.73 0.54
C GLY A 200 -2.74 -4.87 -0.98
N VAL A 201 -3.03 -6.05 -1.50
CA VAL A 201 -2.90 -6.34 -2.94
C VAL A 201 -4.17 -6.99 -3.48
N ALA A 202 -4.83 -6.34 -4.44
CA ALA A 202 -6.07 -6.85 -5.02
C ALA A 202 -5.87 -8.11 -5.88
N ASP A 203 -4.82 -8.17 -6.69
CA ASP A 203 -4.52 -9.32 -7.55
C ASP A 203 -3.38 -10.16 -6.98
N LYS A 204 -3.70 -11.42 -6.61
CA LYS A 204 -2.76 -12.36 -5.98
C LYS A 204 -1.44 -12.52 -6.74
N ARG A 205 -1.44 -12.38 -8.07
CA ARG A 205 -0.23 -12.53 -8.89
C ARG A 205 0.84 -11.51 -8.54
N TYR A 206 0.44 -10.34 -8.03
CA TYR A 206 1.35 -9.24 -7.73
C TYR A 206 1.87 -9.23 -6.30
N ALA A 207 1.24 -9.95 -5.38
CA ALA A 207 1.68 -9.97 -3.99
C ALA A 207 3.13 -10.47 -3.84
N PRO A 208 3.55 -11.62 -4.42
CA PRO A 208 4.94 -12.07 -4.36
C PRO A 208 5.91 -11.11 -5.09
N ILE A 209 5.47 -10.42 -6.15
CA ILE A 209 6.29 -9.43 -6.86
C ILE A 209 6.56 -8.23 -5.96
N ILE A 210 5.52 -7.66 -5.33
CA ILE A 210 5.66 -6.52 -4.41
C ILE A 210 6.52 -6.91 -3.21
N ALA A 211 6.30 -8.09 -2.61
CA ALA A 211 7.12 -8.62 -1.53
C ALA A 211 8.60 -8.78 -1.96
N GLY A 212 8.83 -9.33 -3.16
CA GLY A 212 10.18 -9.46 -3.75
C GLY A 212 10.87 -8.12 -3.99
N VAL A 213 10.13 -7.06 -4.35
CA VAL A 213 10.69 -5.71 -4.47
C VAL A 213 11.17 -5.20 -3.11
N PHE A 214 10.37 -5.30 -2.05
CA PHE A 214 10.78 -4.91 -0.69
C PHE A 214 12.00 -5.71 -0.23
N ALA A 215 11.97 -7.04 -0.37
CA ALA A 215 13.10 -7.92 -0.04
C ALA A 215 14.38 -7.51 -0.79
N SER A 216 14.27 -7.25 -2.09
CA SER A 216 15.43 -6.85 -2.92
C SER A 216 15.98 -5.46 -2.57
N ARG A 217 15.18 -4.58 -1.95
CA ARG A 217 15.60 -3.28 -1.41
C ARG A 217 16.18 -3.38 0.00
N GLY A 218 16.04 -4.54 0.67
CA GLY A 218 16.37 -4.70 2.07
C GLY A 218 15.43 -3.92 3.00
N THR A 219 14.20 -3.66 2.55
CA THR A 219 13.15 -2.98 3.32
C THR A 219 12.16 -4.01 3.83
N ASP A 220 11.85 -3.96 5.11
CA ASP A 220 10.89 -4.86 5.72
C ASP A 220 9.45 -4.44 5.39
N ALA A 221 8.56 -5.43 5.19
CA ALA A 221 7.17 -5.17 4.82
C ALA A 221 6.24 -6.35 5.14
N ALA A 222 4.95 -6.05 5.26
CA ALA A 222 3.87 -7.04 5.20
C ALA A 222 3.06 -6.82 3.91
N VAL A 223 3.01 -7.82 3.03
CA VAL A 223 2.19 -7.78 1.82
C VAL A 223 1.07 -8.80 1.99
N PHE A 224 -0.17 -8.40 1.81
CA PHE A 224 -1.31 -9.27 2.12
C PHE A 224 -2.47 -9.13 1.14
N ARG A 225 -3.36 -10.11 1.18
CA ARG A 225 -4.58 -10.16 0.37
C ARG A 225 -5.62 -11.04 1.02
N GLY A 226 -6.85 -10.55 1.12
CA GLY A 226 -8.01 -11.37 1.46
C GLY A 226 -8.36 -12.35 0.33
N ARG A 227 -8.69 -13.59 0.65
CA ARG A 227 -9.12 -14.57 -0.38
C ARG A 227 -10.48 -14.25 -0.98
N ASP A 228 -11.27 -13.44 -0.30
CA ASP A 228 -12.49 -12.80 -0.81
C ASP A 228 -12.24 -11.72 -1.88
N GLY A 229 -10.98 -11.39 -2.13
CA GLY A 229 -10.56 -10.43 -3.15
C GLY A 229 -10.17 -9.06 -2.62
N LEU A 230 -10.32 -8.83 -1.33
CA LEU A 230 -10.02 -7.56 -0.69
C LEU A 230 -8.50 -7.28 -0.68
N ASP A 231 -8.10 -6.06 -0.98
CA ASP A 231 -6.71 -5.59 -0.84
C ASP A 231 -6.42 -5.08 0.59
N GLU A 232 -6.89 -5.85 1.56
CA GLU A 232 -6.68 -5.69 3.00
C GLU A 232 -6.63 -7.08 3.66
N LEU A 233 -6.20 -7.16 4.92
CA LEU A 233 -6.50 -8.33 5.74
C LEU A 233 -8.01 -8.35 6.00
N THR A 234 -8.65 -9.46 5.63
CA THR A 234 -10.11 -9.55 5.65
C THR A 234 -10.65 -10.14 6.94
N VAL A 235 -11.83 -9.66 7.34
CA VAL A 235 -12.63 -10.25 8.43
C VAL A 235 -13.65 -11.26 7.92
N SER A 236 -13.74 -11.50 6.59
CA SER A 236 -14.73 -12.39 5.99
C SER A 236 -14.18 -13.77 5.62
N ASP A 237 -12.89 -13.85 5.35
CA ASP A 237 -12.23 -15.06 4.85
C ASP A 237 -10.79 -15.18 5.39
N VAL A 238 -10.02 -16.10 4.86
CA VAL A 238 -8.58 -16.23 5.08
C VAL A 238 -7.85 -15.12 4.33
N SER A 239 -6.80 -14.58 4.91
CA SER A 239 -5.85 -13.70 4.24
C SER A 239 -4.55 -14.45 3.96
N ASP A 240 -4.04 -14.34 2.74
CA ASP A 240 -2.67 -14.73 2.41
C ASP A 240 -1.73 -13.56 2.76
N LEU A 241 -0.58 -13.84 3.40
CA LEU A 241 0.40 -12.87 3.86
C LEU A 241 1.81 -13.26 3.40
N TRP A 242 2.53 -12.33 2.79
CA TRP A 242 3.95 -12.39 2.48
C TRP A 242 4.69 -11.45 3.42
N TRP A 243 5.37 -12.03 4.40
CA TRP A 243 6.10 -11.30 5.42
C TRP A 243 7.56 -11.14 4.98
N VAL A 244 8.00 -9.91 4.84
CA VAL A 244 9.35 -9.56 4.39
C VAL A 244 10.18 -9.10 5.58
N ARG A 245 11.25 -9.81 5.88
CA ARG A 245 12.20 -9.48 6.95
C ARG A 245 13.62 -9.78 6.50
N ASN A 246 14.53 -8.84 6.70
CA ASN A 246 15.97 -9.02 6.42
C ASN A 246 16.26 -9.53 4.99
N GLY A 247 15.45 -9.12 4.01
CA GLY A 247 15.59 -9.56 2.62
C GLY A 247 15.00 -10.94 2.30
N GLU A 248 14.37 -11.60 3.27
CA GLU A 248 13.67 -12.88 3.09
C GLU A 248 12.16 -12.70 3.06
N VAL A 249 11.47 -13.55 2.31
CA VAL A 249 10.00 -13.57 2.20
C VAL A 249 9.47 -14.86 2.79
N SER A 250 8.61 -14.78 3.79
CA SER A 250 7.88 -15.91 4.36
C SER A 250 6.41 -15.82 4.00
N GLU A 251 5.82 -16.93 3.55
CA GLU A 251 4.39 -16.99 3.21
C GLU A 251 3.60 -17.58 4.38
N LEU A 252 2.58 -16.87 4.81
CA LEU A 252 1.72 -17.20 5.94
C LEU A 252 0.24 -17.08 5.54
N GLN A 253 -0.62 -17.64 6.37
CA GLN A 253 -2.07 -17.47 6.25
C GLN A 253 -2.65 -17.06 7.60
N ILE A 254 -3.54 -16.11 7.57
CA ILE A 254 -4.21 -15.58 8.76
C ILE A 254 -5.70 -15.72 8.59
N THR A 255 -6.37 -16.30 9.60
CA THR A 255 -7.82 -16.26 9.72
C THR A 255 -8.22 -15.22 10.75
N PRO A 256 -9.37 -14.57 10.63
CA PRO A 256 -9.86 -13.64 11.66
C PRO A 256 -9.84 -14.25 13.06
N GLU A 257 -10.29 -15.49 13.19
CA GLU A 257 -10.39 -16.20 14.47
C GLU A 257 -9.03 -16.45 15.12
N ALA A 258 -7.97 -16.62 14.32
CA ALA A 258 -6.61 -16.83 14.84
C ALA A 258 -6.08 -15.62 15.64
N VAL A 259 -6.59 -14.43 15.36
CA VAL A 259 -6.26 -13.19 16.06
C VAL A 259 -7.41 -12.65 16.92
N GLY A 260 -8.38 -13.52 17.27
CA GLY A 260 -9.50 -13.16 18.13
C GLY A 260 -10.57 -12.28 17.48
N VAL A 261 -10.52 -12.07 16.18
CA VAL A 261 -11.51 -11.32 15.43
C VAL A 261 -12.66 -12.24 15.00
N ARG A 262 -13.89 -11.80 15.24
CA ARG A 262 -15.06 -12.54 14.76
C ARG A 262 -15.22 -12.36 13.26
N ARG A 263 -15.58 -13.43 12.56
CA ARG A 263 -15.87 -13.39 11.13
C ARG A 263 -17.14 -12.58 10.85
N HIS A 264 -17.07 -11.72 9.83
CA HIS A 264 -18.15 -10.88 9.34
C HIS A 264 -18.35 -11.09 7.83
N PRO A 265 -19.58 -11.00 7.31
CA PRO A 265 -19.79 -10.95 5.86
C PRO A 265 -19.05 -9.76 5.22
N LEU A 266 -18.51 -9.94 4.02
CA LEU A 266 -17.82 -8.87 3.29
C LEU A 266 -18.74 -7.67 3.03
N ASP A 267 -20.04 -7.92 2.83
CA ASP A 267 -21.04 -6.86 2.62
C ASP A 267 -21.17 -5.90 3.81
N ASP A 268 -20.83 -6.32 5.03
CA ASP A 268 -20.80 -5.46 6.21
C ASP A 268 -19.69 -4.40 6.16
N LEU A 269 -18.70 -4.56 5.25
CA LEU A 269 -17.62 -3.59 5.00
C LEU A 269 -17.95 -2.64 3.85
N ARG A 270 -19.12 -2.75 3.22
CA ARG A 270 -19.48 -1.93 2.07
C ARG A 270 -19.51 -0.44 2.42
N GLY A 271 -18.73 0.33 1.68
CA GLY A 271 -18.67 1.79 1.77
C GLY A 271 -19.57 2.47 0.76
N GLY A 272 -19.37 3.77 0.65
CA GLY A 272 -20.08 4.65 -0.28
C GLY A 272 -19.20 5.75 -0.84
N ASP A 273 -19.78 6.92 -1.05
CA ASP A 273 -19.01 8.10 -1.44
C ASP A 273 -18.13 8.63 -0.28
N ALA A 274 -17.34 9.66 -0.55
CA ALA A 274 -16.39 10.22 0.41
C ALA A 274 -17.09 10.74 1.70
N VAL A 275 -18.31 11.29 1.59
CA VAL A 275 -19.06 11.82 2.73
C VAL A 275 -19.58 10.68 3.60
N GLN A 276 -20.13 9.64 2.97
CA GLN A 276 -20.59 8.43 3.66
C GLN A 276 -19.43 7.74 4.38
N ASN A 277 -18.30 7.56 3.68
CA ASN A 277 -17.12 6.94 4.27
C ASN A 277 -16.50 7.79 5.40
N ALA A 278 -16.53 9.12 5.30
CA ALA A 278 -16.11 9.99 6.39
C ALA A 278 -17.01 9.85 7.64
N ALA A 279 -18.31 9.59 7.45
CA ALA A 279 -19.19 9.29 8.57
C ALA A 279 -18.84 7.97 9.24
N VAL A 280 -18.52 6.92 8.45
CA VAL A 280 -18.04 5.63 8.98
C VAL A 280 -16.71 5.79 9.74
N VAL A 281 -15.78 6.60 9.24
CA VAL A 281 -14.52 6.92 9.95
C VAL A 281 -14.83 7.49 11.34
N ARG A 282 -15.71 8.50 11.41
CA ARG A 282 -16.09 9.11 12.70
C ARG A 282 -16.77 8.12 13.64
N ALA A 283 -17.65 7.26 13.14
CA ALA A 283 -18.34 6.23 13.91
C ALA A 283 -17.36 5.21 14.51
N VAL A 284 -16.47 4.67 13.70
CA VAL A 284 -15.43 3.72 14.13
C VAL A 284 -14.51 4.35 15.17
N LEU A 285 -14.05 5.59 14.93
CA LEU A 285 -13.18 6.31 15.86
C LEU A 285 -13.91 6.71 17.16
N SER A 286 -15.23 6.81 17.14
CA SER A 286 -16.05 7.02 18.36
C SER A 286 -16.40 5.73 19.10
N GLY A 287 -15.82 4.57 18.69
CA GLY A 287 -16.00 3.29 19.37
C GLY A 287 -17.18 2.47 18.86
N GLU A 288 -17.84 2.82 17.73
CA GLU A 288 -18.92 2.00 17.18
C GLU A 288 -18.42 0.59 16.82
N GLU A 289 -19.09 -0.40 17.38
CA GLU A 289 -18.81 -1.82 17.15
C GLU A 289 -19.26 -2.27 15.77
N GLY A 290 -18.57 -3.26 15.18
CA GLY A 290 -18.95 -3.86 13.90
C GLY A 290 -17.79 -4.30 13.04
N ALA A 291 -18.11 -4.74 11.84
CA ALA A 291 -17.13 -5.28 10.88
C ALA A 291 -16.02 -4.28 10.53
N ALA A 292 -16.37 -3.00 10.32
CA ALA A 292 -15.41 -1.96 9.99
C ALA A 292 -14.36 -1.77 11.09
N ARG A 293 -14.79 -1.69 12.37
CA ARG A 293 -13.87 -1.61 13.52
C ARG A 293 -12.97 -2.83 13.61
N GLN A 294 -13.52 -4.03 13.45
CA GLN A 294 -12.77 -5.28 13.50
C GLN A 294 -11.72 -5.35 12.37
N ALA A 295 -12.08 -4.95 11.15
CA ALA A 295 -11.14 -4.86 10.03
C ALA A 295 -10.03 -3.85 10.28
N VAL A 296 -10.34 -2.69 10.85
CA VAL A 296 -9.36 -1.66 11.22
C VAL A 296 -8.37 -2.18 12.25
N LEU A 297 -8.85 -2.83 13.32
CA LEU A 297 -7.99 -3.40 14.36
C LEU A 297 -7.08 -4.50 13.82
N LEU A 298 -7.62 -5.38 12.96
CA LEU A 298 -6.86 -6.44 12.30
C LEU A 298 -5.71 -5.89 11.46
N ASN A 299 -5.99 -4.91 10.60
CA ASN A 299 -5.00 -4.32 9.70
C ASN A 299 -3.99 -3.43 10.46
N ALA A 300 -4.44 -2.65 11.43
CA ALA A 300 -3.56 -1.86 12.29
C ALA A 300 -2.63 -2.74 13.12
N GLY A 301 -3.15 -3.80 13.73
CA GLY A 301 -2.37 -4.76 14.51
C GLY A 301 -1.26 -5.42 13.69
N ALA A 302 -1.60 -5.90 12.49
CA ALA A 302 -0.61 -6.49 11.58
C ALA A 302 0.49 -5.50 11.15
N ALA A 303 0.11 -4.25 10.87
CA ALA A 303 1.06 -3.23 10.47
C ALA A 303 2.02 -2.85 11.61
N VAL A 304 1.53 -2.79 12.84
CA VAL A 304 2.35 -2.45 14.01
C VAL A 304 3.26 -3.62 14.42
N ALA A 305 2.77 -4.86 14.41
CA ALA A 305 3.55 -6.05 14.74
C ALA A 305 4.84 -6.17 13.90
N GLY A 306 4.77 -5.75 12.64
CA GLY A 306 5.93 -5.76 11.77
C GLY A 306 6.94 -4.65 12.01
N ALA A 307 6.57 -3.58 12.65
CA ALA A 307 7.40 -2.38 12.76
C ALA A 307 8.32 -2.34 13.99
N ASP A 308 8.33 -3.39 14.83
CA ASP A 308 9.09 -3.45 16.10
C ASP A 308 8.85 -2.22 17.01
N VAL A 309 7.63 -1.70 16.99
CA VAL A 309 7.24 -0.54 17.81
C VAL A 309 6.42 -1.03 18.99
N ALA A 310 6.89 -0.74 20.21
CA ALA A 310 6.12 -1.03 21.41
C ALA A 310 4.90 -0.10 21.47
N VAL A 311 3.69 -0.66 21.43
CA VAL A 311 2.43 0.11 21.41
C VAL A 311 1.47 -0.41 22.46
N ASP A 312 0.96 0.49 23.30
CA ASP A 312 0.08 0.13 24.41
C ASP A 312 -1.38 -0.17 24.01
N VAL A 313 -1.86 0.38 22.89
CA VAL A 313 -3.30 0.38 22.52
C VAL A 313 -3.68 -0.74 21.54
N VAL A 314 -2.73 -1.21 20.73
CA VAL A 314 -2.91 -2.35 19.81
C VAL A 314 -2.20 -3.59 20.33
N GLY A 315 -1.69 -3.53 21.57
CA GLY A 315 -0.78 -4.51 22.15
C GLY A 315 -1.25 -5.96 22.07
N ASP A 316 -2.54 -6.20 22.29
CA ASP A 316 -3.10 -7.56 22.24
C ASP A 316 -3.18 -8.07 20.77
N ALA A 317 -3.48 -7.21 19.80
CA ALA A 317 -3.48 -7.58 18.38
C ALA A 317 -2.05 -7.77 17.86
N VAL A 318 -1.10 -6.93 18.28
CA VAL A 318 0.33 -7.05 17.98
C VAL A 318 0.89 -8.36 18.50
N ALA A 319 0.67 -8.69 19.78
CA ALA A 319 1.14 -9.92 20.40
C ALA A 319 0.58 -11.19 19.71
N CYS A 320 -0.66 -11.13 19.23
CA CYS A 320 -1.25 -12.21 18.43
C CYS A 320 -0.53 -12.37 17.08
N PHE A 321 -0.20 -11.27 16.39
CA PHE A 321 0.50 -11.33 15.12
C PHE A 321 1.95 -11.79 15.27
N GLU A 322 2.69 -11.29 16.26
CA GLU A 322 4.06 -11.74 16.56
C GLU A 322 4.08 -13.24 16.86
N GLY A 323 3.18 -13.71 17.71
CA GLY A 323 3.05 -15.14 18.02
C GLY A 323 2.73 -16.02 16.81
N LEU A 324 1.97 -15.51 15.82
CA LEU A 324 1.67 -16.22 14.58
C LEU A 324 2.85 -16.27 13.63
N VAL A 325 3.62 -15.19 13.53
CA VAL A 325 4.83 -15.11 12.69
C VAL A 325 5.92 -16.03 13.23
N ASP A 326 6.20 -15.98 14.53
CA ASP A 326 7.21 -16.80 15.22
C ASP A 326 6.88 -18.31 15.20
N ALA A 327 5.58 -18.66 15.25
CA ALA A 327 5.13 -20.04 15.17
C ALA A 327 5.08 -20.62 13.73
N GLY A 328 5.50 -19.87 12.73
CA GLY A 328 5.47 -20.33 11.33
C GLY A 328 4.06 -20.62 10.82
N GLY A 329 3.04 -19.90 11.32
CA GLY A 329 1.64 -20.04 10.91
C GLY A 329 0.87 -21.17 11.60
N GLY A 330 1.45 -21.80 12.61
CA GLY A 330 0.77 -22.82 13.44
C GLY A 330 -0.08 -22.19 14.54
N VAL A 331 -1.39 -22.38 14.47
CA VAL A 331 -2.36 -21.81 15.42
C VAL A 331 -2.26 -22.47 16.81
N HIS A 332 -1.63 -21.82 17.78
CA HIS A 332 -1.86 -22.09 19.20
C HIS A 332 -1.63 -20.83 20.03
N GLY A 333 -2.71 -20.20 20.45
CA GLY A 333 -2.70 -19.15 21.47
C GLY A 333 -3.79 -18.10 21.23
N ALA A 334 -5.02 -18.38 21.68
CA ALA A 334 -6.08 -17.38 21.69
C ALA A 334 -5.78 -16.31 22.77
N LEU A 335 -5.35 -15.14 22.36
CA LEU A 335 -5.33 -13.94 23.19
C LEU A 335 -6.57 -13.08 22.90
N ARG A 336 -7.23 -12.63 23.96
CA ARG A 336 -8.53 -11.95 23.89
C ARG A 336 -8.38 -10.48 23.54
N VAL A 337 -9.09 -10.05 22.51
CA VAL A 337 -9.22 -8.64 22.04
C VAL A 337 -10.03 -7.78 23.02
N ASP A 338 -10.63 -8.35 24.08
CA ASP A 338 -11.56 -7.69 25.01
C ASP A 338 -10.98 -6.49 25.79
N ARG A 339 -9.67 -6.23 25.74
CA ARG A 339 -9.01 -5.12 26.46
C ARG A 339 -8.78 -3.84 25.65
N CYS A 340 -9.04 -3.88 24.35
CA CYS A 340 -8.84 -2.72 23.46
C CYS A 340 -9.88 -1.60 23.67
N ASP A 341 -11.06 -1.95 24.22
CA ASP A 341 -12.22 -1.08 24.28
C ASP A 341 -12.10 0.12 25.24
N THR A 342 -11.43 -0.06 26.38
CA THR A 342 -11.44 0.96 27.44
C THR A 342 -10.49 2.14 27.17
N ARG A 343 -9.45 1.94 26.35
CA ARG A 343 -8.44 2.97 26.07
C ARG A 343 -8.70 3.73 24.76
N MET A 344 -9.38 3.10 23.79
CA MET A 344 -9.76 3.84 22.56
C MET A 344 -10.76 4.95 22.86
N ASN A 345 -11.68 4.74 23.81
CA ASN A 345 -12.62 5.77 24.24
C ASN A 345 -11.92 6.96 24.96
N ALA A 346 -10.77 6.73 25.60
CA ALA A 346 -10.01 7.77 26.29
C ALA A 346 -9.15 8.65 25.34
N LEU A 347 -9.09 8.32 24.04
CA LEU A 347 -8.39 9.13 23.04
C LEU A 347 -9.28 10.20 22.38
N PHE A 348 -10.59 10.15 22.64
CA PHE A 348 -11.59 11.01 22.03
C PHE A 348 -12.37 11.86 23.06
N ASP A 349 -12.10 11.74 24.37
CA ASP A 349 -12.49 12.65 25.44
C ASP A 349 -11.44 13.77 25.62
#